data_3d2cf6559fac9163fcade0a72260205c
#
_entry.id   3d2cf6559fac9163fcade0a72260205c
#
_cell.length_a   1.000
_cell.length_b   1.000
_cell.length_c   1.000
_cell.angle_alpha   90.00
_cell.angle_beta   90.00
_cell.angle_gamma   90.00
#
_symmetry.space_group_name_H-M   'P 1'
#
loop_
_entity.id
_entity.type
_entity.pdbx_description
1 polymer ?
#
loop_
_entity_poly.entity_id
_entity_poly.type
_entity_poly.pdbx_seq_one_letter_code
_entity_poly.pdbx_strand_id
1 'polypeptide(L)'
;MNGIQNTSTNSFSTIIGNNKKFMVPKFQRDYSWTSEQWDDLWQDLETMINEKDDHYMGYLVLQTDDDKNYLIIDGQQRFTTVTILILAAIKCIKGFVERGIDVEDNLQRIDSLVHNYIGKKDSVTLVYDNVLVLNRNNDGYFRDYIVKLGDLRVRNLKNSEKLMKRCFDFFEQKLIGKYASGKEYAQYIQTVVDHLYFTQIVVNDEMNAFRVFETLNARGVQLSSSDLLKNYLFSLVDNTSAHSSRIDVLEEKWAKLTDNIRTEKLPEFLRYYWNAGHKSIRANALFKTIRKEIVTDKDVFVLVDDLYR
;
A
#
# COMPACT_ATOMS: atom_id res chain seq x y z
N MET A 1 -22.04 -7.72 -12.72
CA MET A 1 -21.82 -7.76 -11.26
C MET A 1 -22.11 -6.36 -10.77
N ASN A 2 -23.12 -6.17 -9.93
CA ASN A 2 -23.40 -4.86 -9.36
C ASN A 2 -22.24 -4.47 -8.45
N GLY A 3 -21.58 -3.32 -8.73
CA GLY A 3 -20.56 -2.73 -7.85
C GLY A 3 -19.14 -2.66 -8.39
N ILE A 4 -18.80 -3.37 -9.46
CA ILE A 4 -17.53 -3.16 -10.19
C ILE A 4 -17.80 -2.10 -11.26
N GLN A 5 -17.07 -0.98 -11.18
CA GLN A 5 -17.17 0.09 -12.20
C GLN A 5 -16.35 -0.27 -13.43
N ASN A 6 -15.11 -0.72 -13.20
CA ASN A 6 -14.18 -1.02 -14.28
C ASN A 6 -13.21 -2.14 -13.88
N THR A 7 -12.78 -2.91 -14.87
CA THR A 7 -11.67 -3.86 -14.76
C THR A 7 -10.80 -3.72 -15.99
N SER A 8 -9.54 -3.41 -15.80
CA SER A 8 -8.58 -3.21 -16.89
C SER A 8 -7.17 -3.61 -16.45
N THR A 9 -6.36 -4.09 -17.39
CA THR A 9 -4.95 -4.36 -17.14
C THR A 9 -4.14 -3.22 -17.76
N ASN A 10 -3.38 -2.53 -16.91
CA ASN A 10 -2.63 -1.34 -17.30
C ASN A 10 -1.21 -1.39 -16.73
N SER A 11 -0.29 -0.72 -17.41
CA SER A 11 1.06 -0.48 -16.91
C SER A 11 1.04 0.46 -15.70
N PHE A 12 2.06 0.40 -14.86
CA PHE A 12 2.18 1.25 -13.68
C PHE A 12 2.19 2.74 -14.07
N SER A 13 2.84 3.11 -15.18
CA SER A 13 2.82 4.49 -15.70
C SER A 13 1.42 4.96 -16.06
N THR A 14 0.59 4.11 -16.69
CA THR A 14 -0.82 4.41 -17.01
C THR A 14 -1.67 4.55 -15.76
N ILE A 15 -1.41 3.71 -14.74
CA ILE A 15 -2.15 3.74 -13.48
C ILE A 15 -1.93 5.07 -12.76
N ILE A 16 -0.68 5.50 -12.61
CA ILE A 16 -0.30 6.73 -11.89
C ILE A 16 -0.69 8.00 -12.68
N GLY A 17 -0.78 7.90 -13.99
CA GLY A 17 -1.05 9.05 -14.86
C GLY A 17 -2.34 9.82 -14.52
N ASN A 18 -2.55 10.95 -15.22
CA ASN A 18 -3.76 11.77 -15.16
C ASN A 18 -4.07 12.40 -13.78
N ASN A 19 -3.04 12.80 -13.04
CA ASN A 19 -3.20 13.49 -11.75
C ASN A 19 -3.98 12.71 -10.71
N LYS A 20 -3.90 11.39 -10.75
CA LYS A 20 -4.54 10.52 -9.77
C LYS A 20 -3.76 10.52 -8.47
N LYS A 21 -4.48 10.36 -7.36
CA LYS A 21 -3.93 10.21 -6.02
C LYS A 21 -4.37 8.88 -5.44
N PHE A 22 -3.44 8.16 -4.86
CA PHE A 22 -3.65 6.85 -4.27
C PHE A 22 -3.41 6.93 -2.76
N MET A 23 -4.39 6.49 -1.99
CA MET A 23 -4.33 6.54 -0.54
C MET A 23 -4.51 5.14 0.04
N VAL A 24 -3.63 4.75 0.92
CA VAL A 24 -3.81 3.56 1.74
C VAL A 24 -4.71 3.93 2.91
N PRO A 25 -5.90 3.32 3.06
CA PRO A 25 -6.79 3.58 4.19
C PRO A 25 -6.09 3.45 5.54
N LYS A 26 -6.49 4.24 6.53
CA LYS A 26 -5.85 4.27 7.86
C LYS A 26 -5.83 2.91 8.54
N PHE A 27 -6.85 2.10 8.32
CA PHE A 27 -7.05 0.79 8.92
C PHE A 27 -6.30 -0.35 8.22
N GLN A 28 -5.73 -0.10 7.03
CA GLN A 28 -4.92 -1.10 6.34
C GLN A 28 -3.64 -1.40 7.11
N ARG A 29 -3.16 -2.65 6.99
CA ARG A 29 -1.92 -3.07 7.64
C ARG A 29 -0.74 -2.21 7.20
N ASP A 30 0.20 -2.07 8.12
CA ASP A 30 1.46 -1.39 7.86
C ASP A 30 2.28 -2.11 6.78
N TYR A 31 3.29 -1.41 6.26
CA TYR A 31 4.24 -2.02 5.34
C TYR A 31 4.91 -3.23 5.99
N SER A 32 4.88 -4.37 5.31
CA SER A 32 5.27 -5.68 5.88
C SER A 32 6.11 -6.56 4.96
N TRP A 33 6.37 -6.14 3.71
CA TRP A 33 7.27 -6.88 2.83
C TRP A 33 8.69 -6.90 3.39
N THR A 34 9.39 -8.01 3.16
CA THR A 34 10.75 -8.28 3.63
C THR A 34 11.70 -8.49 2.45
N SER A 35 12.95 -8.81 2.74
CA SER A 35 13.97 -9.08 1.73
C SER A 35 13.59 -10.19 0.74
N GLU A 36 12.77 -11.14 1.12
CA GLU A 36 12.29 -12.22 0.25
C GLU A 36 11.46 -11.63 -0.91
N GLN A 37 10.40 -10.87 -0.60
CA GLN A 37 9.54 -10.26 -1.62
C GLN A 37 10.26 -9.19 -2.44
N TRP A 38 11.21 -8.45 -1.87
CA TRP A 38 11.99 -7.47 -2.63
C TRP A 38 12.96 -8.16 -3.59
N ASP A 39 13.57 -9.28 -3.19
CA ASP A 39 14.49 -10.02 -4.05
C ASP A 39 13.72 -10.74 -5.17
N ASP A 40 12.55 -11.32 -4.88
CA ASP A 40 11.65 -11.88 -5.89
C ASP A 40 11.29 -10.80 -6.93
N LEU A 41 10.82 -9.63 -6.48
CA LEU A 41 10.50 -8.52 -7.41
C LEU A 41 11.74 -8.09 -8.21
N TRP A 42 12.91 -8.01 -7.58
CA TRP A 42 14.13 -7.63 -8.28
C TRP A 42 14.48 -8.62 -9.40
N GLN A 43 14.38 -9.92 -9.13
CA GLN A 43 14.65 -10.98 -10.12
C GLN A 43 13.64 -10.92 -11.27
N ASP A 44 12.37 -10.70 -10.97
CA ASP A 44 11.32 -10.54 -11.97
C ASP A 44 11.59 -9.34 -12.88
N LEU A 45 12.01 -8.19 -12.31
CA LEU A 45 12.37 -6.99 -13.07
C LEU A 45 13.62 -7.21 -13.94
N GLU A 46 14.64 -7.90 -13.43
CA GLU A 46 15.82 -8.23 -14.23
C GLU A 46 15.45 -9.14 -15.40
N THR A 47 14.60 -10.14 -15.18
CA THR A 47 14.08 -11.01 -16.22
C THR A 47 13.29 -10.23 -17.26
N MET A 48 12.34 -9.40 -16.83
CA MET A 48 11.52 -8.53 -17.68
C MET A 48 12.39 -7.65 -18.59
N ILE A 49 13.43 -7.02 -18.04
CA ILE A 49 14.32 -6.13 -18.79
C ILE A 49 15.18 -6.91 -19.79
N ASN A 50 15.74 -8.04 -19.37
CA ASN A 50 16.63 -8.86 -20.20
C ASN A 50 15.88 -9.53 -21.35
N GLU A 51 14.67 -10.01 -21.11
CA GLU A 51 13.82 -10.68 -22.10
C GLU A 51 13.01 -9.68 -22.93
N LYS A 52 12.96 -8.41 -22.55
CA LYS A 52 12.14 -7.35 -23.16
C LYS A 52 10.66 -7.72 -23.19
N ASP A 53 10.18 -8.27 -22.10
CA ASP A 53 8.80 -8.72 -21.93
C ASP A 53 8.08 -7.88 -20.87
N ASP A 54 6.80 -8.13 -20.66
CA ASP A 54 5.99 -7.49 -19.62
C ASP A 54 6.00 -8.35 -18.35
N HIS A 55 5.97 -7.71 -17.19
CA HIS A 55 5.80 -8.41 -15.92
C HIS A 55 4.44 -8.10 -15.28
N TYR A 56 3.73 -9.15 -14.87
CA TYR A 56 2.42 -9.02 -14.25
C TYR A 56 2.50 -9.07 -12.72
N MET A 57 2.21 -7.96 -12.06
CA MET A 57 2.26 -7.78 -10.60
C MET A 57 1.01 -8.28 -9.86
N GLY A 58 -0.03 -8.69 -10.57
CA GLY A 58 -1.28 -9.14 -9.97
C GLY A 58 -2.37 -8.07 -9.89
N TYR A 59 -3.33 -8.27 -9.00
CA TYR A 59 -4.50 -7.37 -8.87
C TYR A 59 -4.18 -6.14 -8.02
N LEU A 60 -4.82 -5.03 -8.41
CA LEU A 60 -4.89 -3.78 -7.64
C LEU A 60 -6.37 -3.44 -7.47
N VAL A 61 -6.90 -3.59 -6.25
CA VAL A 61 -8.30 -3.27 -5.96
C VAL A 61 -8.37 -1.84 -5.44
N LEU A 62 -9.12 -1.01 -6.14
CA LEU A 62 -9.24 0.42 -5.92
C LEU A 62 -10.69 0.80 -5.68
N GLN A 63 -10.90 1.74 -4.78
CA GLN A 63 -12.20 2.39 -4.60
C GLN A 63 -12.07 3.87 -4.92
N THR A 64 -13.04 4.42 -5.63
CA THR A 64 -13.12 5.86 -5.93
C THR A 64 -14.55 6.30 -6.14
N ASP A 65 -14.82 7.57 -5.81
CA ASP A 65 -16.09 8.24 -6.08
C ASP A 65 -15.93 9.36 -7.14
N ASP A 66 -14.70 9.76 -7.48
CA ASP A 66 -14.41 10.94 -8.31
C ASP A 66 -13.39 10.69 -9.44
N ASP A 67 -12.93 9.45 -9.62
CA ASP A 67 -11.90 9.04 -10.59
C ASP A 67 -10.57 9.81 -10.49
N LYS A 68 -10.33 10.47 -9.36
CA LYS A 68 -9.08 11.20 -9.05
C LYS A 68 -8.43 10.71 -7.77
N ASN A 69 -9.24 10.52 -6.72
CA ASN A 69 -8.79 10.03 -5.43
C ASN A 69 -9.16 8.56 -5.28
N TYR A 70 -8.17 7.69 -5.20
CA TYR A 70 -8.33 6.24 -5.11
C TYR A 70 -7.89 5.72 -3.75
N LEU A 71 -8.75 4.98 -3.08
CA LEU A 71 -8.37 4.18 -1.92
C LEU A 71 -7.83 2.83 -2.40
N ILE A 72 -6.63 2.45 -1.95
CA ILE A 72 -6.04 1.14 -2.26
C ILE A 72 -6.57 0.12 -1.25
N ILE A 73 -7.49 -0.72 -1.69
CA ILE A 73 -8.07 -1.77 -0.85
C ILE A 73 -7.20 -3.03 -0.86
N ASP A 74 -6.58 -3.35 -2.01
CA ASP A 74 -5.55 -4.40 -2.11
C ASP A 74 -4.46 -4.00 -3.09
N GLY A 75 -3.24 -4.54 -2.88
CA GLY A 75 -2.06 -4.25 -3.69
C GLY A 75 -1.15 -3.17 -3.09
N GLN A 76 -1.46 -2.62 -1.93
CA GLN A 76 -0.71 -1.54 -1.28
C GLN A 76 0.78 -1.85 -1.09
N GLN A 77 1.15 -3.08 -0.71
CA GLN A 77 2.54 -3.47 -0.49
C GLN A 77 3.34 -3.38 -1.80
N ARG A 78 2.77 -3.92 -2.88
CA ARG A 78 3.35 -3.89 -4.23
C ARG A 78 3.51 -2.47 -4.73
N PHE A 79 2.45 -1.68 -4.64
CA PHE A 79 2.44 -0.27 -5.07
C PHE A 79 3.50 0.55 -4.31
N THR A 80 3.55 0.41 -2.99
CA THR A 80 4.54 1.08 -2.13
C THR A 80 5.96 0.67 -2.50
N THR A 81 6.21 -0.64 -2.71
CA THR A 81 7.53 -1.15 -3.04
C THR A 81 8.03 -0.65 -4.40
N VAL A 82 7.16 -0.62 -5.42
CA VAL A 82 7.50 -0.05 -6.73
C VAL A 82 7.83 1.44 -6.62
N THR A 83 7.06 2.20 -5.83
CA THR A 83 7.35 3.61 -5.59
C THR A 83 8.71 3.82 -4.88
N ILE A 84 9.04 2.96 -3.90
CA ILE A 84 10.35 3.00 -3.22
C ILE A 84 11.49 2.66 -4.20
N LEU A 85 11.31 1.68 -5.08
CA LEU A 85 12.29 1.35 -6.14
C LEU A 85 12.56 2.56 -7.05
N ILE A 86 11.51 3.24 -7.52
CA ILE A 86 11.65 4.45 -8.36
C ILE A 86 12.44 5.52 -7.61
N LEU A 87 12.13 5.76 -6.33
CA LEU A 87 12.83 6.72 -5.49
C LEU A 87 14.31 6.35 -5.29
N ALA A 88 14.64 5.06 -5.11
CA ALA A 88 16.01 4.58 -5.03
C ALA A 88 16.78 4.84 -6.34
N ALA A 89 16.14 4.62 -7.50
CA ALA A 89 16.76 4.94 -8.79
C ALA A 89 16.95 6.46 -9.00
N ILE A 90 15.99 7.29 -8.59
CA ILE A 90 16.13 8.75 -8.59
C ILE A 90 17.29 9.19 -7.67
N LYS A 91 17.49 8.55 -6.51
CA LYS A 91 18.63 8.81 -5.62
C LYS A 91 19.96 8.53 -6.33
N CYS A 92 20.05 7.48 -7.16
CA CYS A 92 21.24 7.23 -7.96
C CYS A 92 21.51 8.36 -8.97
N ILE A 93 20.48 8.92 -9.62
CA ILE A 93 20.63 10.11 -10.49
C ILE A 93 21.13 11.31 -9.68
N LYS A 94 20.57 11.53 -8.48
CA LYS A 94 21.03 12.58 -7.58
C LYS A 94 22.51 12.46 -7.22
N GLY A 95 23.03 11.24 -7.10
CA GLY A 95 24.44 10.98 -6.89
C GLY A 95 25.35 11.46 -8.03
N PHE A 96 24.87 11.53 -9.28
CA PHE A 96 25.60 12.17 -10.38
C PHE A 96 25.66 13.68 -10.21
N VAL A 97 24.54 14.31 -9.82
CA VAL A 97 24.48 15.75 -9.53
C VAL A 97 25.47 16.13 -8.42
N GLU A 98 25.50 15.35 -7.34
CA GLU A 98 26.40 15.57 -6.18
C GLU A 98 27.89 15.44 -6.56
N ARG A 99 28.20 14.65 -7.58
CA ARG A 99 29.56 14.54 -8.16
C ARG A 99 29.87 15.56 -9.25
N GLY A 100 28.97 16.47 -9.57
CA GLY A 100 29.15 17.48 -10.61
C GLY A 100 29.05 16.96 -12.04
N ILE A 101 28.41 15.80 -12.26
CA ILE A 101 28.28 15.14 -13.58
C ILE A 101 26.90 15.46 -14.16
N ASP A 102 26.88 16.06 -15.37
CA ASP A 102 25.68 16.42 -16.14
C ASP A 102 24.59 17.08 -15.25
N VAL A 103 25.01 18.02 -14.41
CA VAL A 103 24.20 18.54 -13.30
C VAL A 103 22.84 19.06 -13.77
N GLU A 104 22.84 19.94 -14.78
CA GLU A 104 21.60 20.57 -15.28
C GLU A 104 20.64 19.52 -15.85
N ASP A 105 21.13 18.66 -16.71
CA ASP A 105 20.34 17.57 -17.33
C ASP A 105 19.78 16.60 -16.27
N ASN A 106 20.59 16.24 -15.27
CA ASN A 106 20.17 15.32 -14.23
C ASN A 106 19.17 15.95 -13.27
N LEU A 107 19.27 17.24 -12.98
CA LEU A 107 18.23 17.95 -12.21
C LEU A 107 16.91 17.98 -12.97
N GLN A 108 16.90 18.23 -14.29
CA GLN A 108 15.70 18.18 -15.11
C GLN A 108 15.10 16.77 -15.16
N ARG A 109 15.93 15.70 -15.26
CA ARG A 109 15.46 14.31 -15.19
C ARG A 109 14.82 14.00 -13.85
N ILE A 110 15.45 14.38 -12.75
CA ILE A 110 14.89 14.20 -11.40
C ILE A 110 13.55 14.90 -11.28
N ASP A 111 13.44 16.17 -11.68
CA ASP A 111 12.19 16.93 -11.62
C ASP A 111 11.08 16.27 -12.44
N SER A 112 11.39 15.86 -13.67
CA SER A 112 10.43 15.16 -14.53
C SER A 112 9.97 13.82 -13.93
N LEU A 113 10.89 13.01 -13.42
CA LEU A 113 10.55 11.70 -12.83
C LEU A 113 9.74 11.85 -11.54
N VAL A 114 10.11 12.82 -10.70
CA VAL A 114 9.36 13.12 -9.48
C VAL A 114 7.97 13.62 -9.84
N HIS A 115 7.83 14.53 -10.79
CA HIS A 115 6.55 15.05 -11.24
C HIS A 115 5.63 13.94 -11.79
N ASN A 116 6.18 13.04 -12.57
CA ASN A 116 5.40 11.99 -13.25
C ASN A 116 4.98 10.86 -12.32
N TYR A 117 5.81 10.48 -11.33
CA TYR A 117 5.62 9.21 -10.60
C TYR A 117 5.50 9.36 -9.08
N ILE A 118 5.99 10.46 -8.49
CA ILE A 118 6.08 10.58 -7.02
C ILE A 118 5.09 11.61 -6.49
N GLY A 119 5.05 12.77 -7.10
CA GLY A 119 4.17 13.86 -6.69
C GLY A 119 4.51 15.15 -7.37
N LYS A 120 3.65 16.12 -7.18
CA LYS A 120 3.80 17.44 -7.79
C LYS A 120 3.51 18.53 -6.80
N LYS A 121 4.09 19.70 -7.07
CA LYS A 121 3.79 20.91 -6.32
C LYS A 121 2.52 21.53 -6.87
N ASP A 122 1.52 21.72 -6.01
CA ASP A 122 0.33 22.46 -6.38
C ASP A 122 0.69 23.91 -6.72
N SER A 123 0.24 24.42 -7.86
CA SER A 123 0.64 25.74 -8.34
C SER A 123 0.03 26.90 -7.56
N VAL A 124 -1.07 26.66 -6.84
CA VAL A 124 -1.79 27.69 -6.07
C VAL A 124 -1.30 27.70 -4.62
N THR A 125 -1.33 26.55 -3.97
CA THR A 125 -0.99 26.43 -2.55
C THR A 125 0.51 26.28 -2.32
N LEU A 126 1.27 25.95 -3.37
CA LEU A 126 2.69 25.58 -3.31
C LEU A 126 3.01 24.40 -2.39
N VAL A 127 1.98 23.66 -1.97
CA VAL A 127 2.13 22.44 -1.18
C VAL A 127 2.48 21.28 -2.12
N TYR A 128 3.40 20.43 -1.67
CA TYR A 128 3.77 19.24 -2.42
C TYR A 128 2.73 18.12 -2.15
N ASP A 129 2.10 17.65 -3.21
CA ASP A 129 1.08 16.59 -3.16
C ASP A 129 1.65 15.29 -3.73
N ASN A 130 1.79 14.28 -2.88
CA ASN A 130 2.29 12.97 -3.27
C ASN A 130 1.20 12.18 -4.00
N VAL A 131 1.61 11.43 -5.04
CA VAL A 131 0.75 10.47 -5.74
C VAL A 131 0.32 9.34 -4.80
N LEU A 132 1.23 8.87 -3.94
CA LEU A 132 0.95 7.85 -2.94
C LEU A 132 0.99 8.43 -1.53
N VAL A 133 -0.11 8.24 -0.79
CA VAL A 133 -0.24 8.54 0.65
C VAL A 133 -0.43 7.22 1.38
N LEU A 134 0.41 6.94 2.35
CA LEU A 134 0.33 5.70 3.12
C LEU A 134 -0.62 5.84 4.31
N ASN A 135 -0.85 4.73 5.02
CA ASN A 135 -1.62 4.75 6.25
C ASN A 135 -0.93 5.61 7.33
N ARG A 136 -1.68 5.95 8.39
CA ARG A 136 -1.22 6.85 9.46
C ARG A 136 0.15 6.49 10.06
N ASN A 137 0.46 5.21 10.17
CA ASN A 137 1.70 4.76 10.80
C ASN A 137 2.92 4.89 9.90
N ASN A 138 2.73 4.84 8.58
CA ASN A 138 3.79 4.79 7.61
C ASN A 138 3.99 6.09 6.83
N ASP A 139 2.92 6.89 6.66
CA ASP A 139 2.97 8.08 5.81
C ASP A 139 4.01 9.10 6.26
N GLY A 140 4.11 9.35 7.56
CA GLY A 140 5.07 10.32 8.10
C GLY A 140 6.51 9.95 7.73
N TYR A 141 6.92 8.70 7.92
CA TYR A 141 8.26 8.25 7.57
C TYR A 141 8.48 8.23 6.04
N PHE A 142 7.50 7.73 5.29
CA PHE A 142 7.56 7.68 3.83
C PHE A 142 7.71 9.07 3.23
N ARG A 143 6.84 10.01 3.57
CA ARG A 143 6.83 11.38 3.05
C ARG A 143 8.07 12.19 3.47
N ASP A 144 8.42 12.12 4.76
CA ASP A 144 9.42 13.04 5.33
C ASP A 144 10.87 12.58 5.13
N TYR A 145 11.07 11.28 4.88
CA TYR A 145 12.41 10.71 4.72
C TYR A 145 12.62 10.04 3.37
N ILE A 146 11.76 9.12 2.95
CA ILE A 146 11.97 8.34 1.71
C ILE A 146 11.72 9.22 0.48
N VAL A 147 10.58 9.92 0.41
CA VAL A 147 10.24 10.79 -0.73
C VAL A 147 11.22 11.95 -0.87
N LYS A 148 11.68 12.53 0.22
CA LYS A 148 12.64 13.66 0.18
C LYS A 148 14.05 13.27 -0.24
N LEU A 149 14.37 11.97 -0.32
CA LEU A 149 15.70 11.46 -0.71
C LEU A 149 16.84 12.09 0.11
N GLY A 150 16.57 12.43 1.37
CA GLY A 150 17.55 12.93 2.33
C GLY A 150 18.19 11.80 3.13
N ASP A 151 18.82 12.16 4.24
CA ASP A 151 19.34 11.18 5.19
C ASP A 151 18.21 10.47 5.88
N LEU A 152 18.14 9.16 5.72
CA LEU A 152 17.09 8.35 6.31
C LEU A 152 17.27 8.30 7.83
N ARG A 153 16.20 8.62 8.57
CA ARG A 153 16.18 8.45 10.02
C ARG A 153 16.42 6.99 10.38
N VAL A 154 17.34 6.73 11.32
CA VAL A 154 17.76 5.37 11.74
C VAL A 154 17.41 5.03 13.18
N ARG A 155 17.03 6.01 14.01
CA ARG A 155 16.75 5.81 15.43
C ARG A 155 15.25 5.87 15.71
N ASN A 156 14.80 5.09 16.70
CA ASN A 156 13.41 5.07 17.17
C ASN A 156 12.39 4.81 16.05
N LEU A 157 12.70 3.88 15.14
CA LEU A 157 11.81 3.48 14.05
C LEU A 157 10.84 2.40 14.51
N LYS A 158 9.59 2.51 14.08
CA LYS A 158 8.62 1.41 14.13
C LYS A 158 9.06 0.27 13.22
N ASN A 159 8.51 -0.92 13.40
CA ASN A 159 8.89 -2.09 12.59
C ASN A 159 8.66 -1.87 11.09
N SER A 160 7.51 -1.31 10.72
CA SER A 160 7.19 -0.99 9.33
C SER A 160 8.11 0.09 8.72
N GLU A 161 8.50 1.11 9.51
CA GLU A 161 9.46 2.12 9.08
C GLU A 161 10.86 1.51 8.84
N LYS A 162 11.29 0.56 9.70
CA LYS A 162 12.52 -0.22 9.50
C LYS A 162 12.46 -1.03 8.20
N LEU A 163 11.31 -1.63 7.90
CA LEU A 163 11.13 -2.39 6.66
C LEU A 163 11.16 -1.48 5.44
N MET A 164 10.49 -0.32 5.46
CA MET A 164 10.55 0.64 4.35
C MET A 164 11.98 1.17 4.13
N LYS A 165 12.70 1.48 5.21
CA LYS A 165 14.11 1.86 5.11
C LYS A 165 14.96 0.75 4.47
N ARG A 166 14.82 -0.47 4.96
CA ARG A 166 15.55 -1.63 4.41
C ARG A 166 15.20 -1.91 2.96
N CYS A 167 13.93 -1.71 2.58
CA CYS A 167 13.48 -1.81 1.20
C CYS A 167 14.19 -0.78 0.31
N PHE A 168 14.25 0.47 0.76
CA PHE A 168 14.97 1.54 0.07
C PHE A 168 16.47 1.22 -0.06
N ASP A 169 17.12 0.86 1.05
CA ASP A 169 18.54 0.50 1.09
C ASP A 169 18.83 -0.69 0.15
N PHE A 170 17.94 -1.70 0.12
CA PHE A 170 18.07 -2.87 -0.74
C PHE A 170 18.09 -2.48 -2.22
N PHE A 171 17.13 -1.71 -2.68
CA PHE A 171 17.07 -1.28 -4.08
C PHE A 171 18.19 -0.29 -4.43
N GLU A 172 18.54 0.62 -3.53
CA GLU A 172 19.68 1.52 -3.73
C GLU A 172 20.97 0.72 -3.93
N GLN A 173 21.24 -0.29 -3.08
CA GLN A 173 22.42 -1.15 -3.22
C GLN A 173 22.43 -1.95 -4.53
N LYS A 174 21.29 -2.46 -4.98
CA LYS A 174 21.17 -3.16 -6.27
C LYS A 174 21.40 -2.24 -7.47
N LEU A 175 21.07 -0.96 -7.33
CA LEU A 175 21.13 0.04 -8.38
C LEU A 175 22.46 0.80 -8.44
N ILE A 176 23.14 1.02 -7.31
CA ILE A 176 24.42 1.74 -7.27
C ILE A 176 25.42 1.09 -8.23
N GLY A 177 25.92 1.89 -9.17
CA GLY A 177 26.92 1.47 -10.14
C GLY A 177 26.40 0.57 -11.27
N LYS A 178 25.09 0.28 -11.31
CA LYS A 178 24.48 -0.54 -12.35
C LYS A 178 24.51 0.14 -13.73
N TYR A 179 24.36 1.47 -13.73
CA TYR A 179 24.34 2.29 -14.94
C TYR A 179 25.37 3.41 -14.86
N ALA A 180 25.90 3.81 -16.04
CA ALA A 180 26.99 4.77 -16.15
C ALA A 180 26.53 6.23 -16.17
N SER A 181 25.25 6.51 -16.37
CA SER A 181 24.72 7.87 -16.49
C SER A 181 23.32 8.02 -15.89
N GLY A 182 22.95 9.26 -15.52
CA GLY A 182 21.58 9.57 -15.08
C GLY A 182 20.53 9.30 -16.17
N LYS A 183 20.91 9.40 -17.43
CA LYS A 183 20.05 9.05 -18.57
C LYS A 183 19.67 7.57 -18.54
N GLU A 184 20.62 6.68 -18.32
CA GLU A 184 20.36 5.23 -18.26
C GLU A 184 19.47 4.85 -17.06
N TYR A 185 19.66 5.51 -15.89
CA TYR A 185 18.74 5.35 -14.75
C TYR A 185 17.32 5.82 -15.08
N ALA A 186 17.19 6.94 -15.80
CA ALA A 186 15.87 7.42 -16.23
C ALA A 186 15.21 6.45 -17.22
N GLN A 187 15.99 5.86 -18.15
CA GLN A 187 15.52 4.82 -19.06
C GLN A 187 15.09 3.54 -18.30
N TYR A 188 15.86 3.14 -17.28
CA TYR A 188 15.50 2.02 -16.42
C TYR A 188 14.13 2.27 -15.73
N ILE A 189 13.94 3.44 -15.12
CA ILE A 189 12.66 3.78 -14.49
C ILE A 189 11.53 3.71 -15.53
N GLN A 190 11.72 4.32 -16.70
CA GLN A 190 10.72 4.32 -17.76
C GLN A 190 10.37 2.89 -18.20
N THR A 191 11.37 2.03 -18.41
CA THR A 191 11.15 0.63 -18.75
C THR A 191 10.35 -0.10 -17.65
N VAL A 192 10.74 0.08 -16.39
CA VAL A 192 10.03 -0.56 -15.27
C VAL A 192 8.57 -0.12 -15.22
N VAL A 193 8.28 1.17 -15.28
CA VAL A 193 6.89 1.65 -15.13
C VAL A 193 6.01 1.35 -16.34
N ASP A 194 6.58 1.21 -17.54
CA ASP A 194 5.84 0.94 -18.78
C ASP A 194 5.56 -0.55 -18.98
N HIS A 195 6.43 -1.43 -18.46
CA HIS A 195 6.32 -2.89 -18.64
C HIS A 195 5.87 -3.63 -17.35
N LEU A 196 5.60 -2.93 -16.27
CA LEU A 196 5.07 -3.48 -15.04
C LEU A 196 3.55 -3.33 -15.01
N TYR A 197 2.81 -4.42 -15.15
CA TYR A 197 1.36 -4.42 -15.32
C TYR A 197 0.59 -4.86 -14.08
N PHE A 198 -0.55 -4.23 -13.84
CA PHE A 198 -1.53 -4.61 -12.83
C PHE A 198 -2.91 -4.77 -13.46
N THR A 199 -3.67 -5.74 -12.99
CA THR A 199 -5.11 -5.75 -13.25
C THR A 199 -5.82 -4.89 -12.21
N GLN A 200 -6.24 -3.71 -12.63
CA GLN A 200 -7.03 -2.80 -11.80
C GLN A 200 -8.48 -3.28 -11.74
N ILE A 201 -9.04 -3.34 -10.54
CA ILE A 201 -10.47 -3.55 -10.31
C ILE A 201 -10.96 -2.33 -9.53
N VAL A 202 -11.72 -1.47 -10.20
CA VAL A 202 -12.25 -0.25 -9.62
C VAL A 202 -13.69 -0.49 -9.18
N VAL A 203 -13.98 -0.13 -7.94
CA VAL A 203 -15.30 -0.22 -7.33
C VAL A 203 -15.75 1.14 -6.80
N ASN A 204 -17.05 1.36 -6.70
CA ASN A 204 -17.64 2.60 -6.23
C ASN A 204 -17.96 2.61 -4.74
N ASP A 205 -17.92 1.45 -4.09
CA ASP A 205 -18.17 1.36 -2.66
C ASP A 205 -17.30 0.29 -1.99
N GLU A 206 -17.09 0.49 -0.72
CA GLU A 206 -16.25 -0.37 0.12
C GLU A 206 -16.79 -1.80 0.25
N MET A 207 -18.11 -1.96 0.24
CA MET A 207 -18.78 -3.24 0.33
C MET A 207 -18.45 -4.13 -0.88
N ASN A 208 -18.43 -3.54 -2.07
CA ASN A 208 -18.06 -4.24 -3.29
C ASN A 208 -16.56 -4.49 -3.38
N ALA A 209 -15.73 -3.57 -2.86
CA ALA A 209 -14.30 -3.79 -2.72
C ALA A 209 -14.01 -5.05 -1.90
N PHE A 210 -14.66 -5.22 -0.77
CA PHE A 210 -14.50 -6.43 0.06
C PHE A 210 -14.98 -7.71 -0.64
N ARG A 211 -16.09 -7.66 -1.36
CA ARG A 211 -16.59 -8.84 -2.11
C ARG A 211 -15.65 -9.28 -3.21
N VAL A 212 -15.11 -8.32 -3.97
CA VAL A 212 -14.10 -8.58 -4.99
C VAL A 212 -12.87 -9.20 -4.36
N PHE A 213 -12.40 -8.59 -3.29
CA PHE A 213 -11.23 -9.04 -2.54
C PHE A 213 -11.42 -10.47 -1.97
N GLU A 214 -12.56 -10.79 -1.32
CA GLU A 214 -12.89 -12.16 -0.87
C GLU A 214 -12.85 -13.17 -2.03
N THR A 215 -13.37 -12.77 -3.19
CA THR A 215 -13.42 -13.64 -4.38
C THR A 215 -12.03 -13.93 -4.93
N LEU A 216 -11.16 -12.92 -4.97
CA LEU A 216 -9.78 -13.05 -5.45
C LEU A 216 -8.92 -13.87 -4.49
N ASN A 217 -9.08 -13.66 -3.18
CA ASN A 217 -8.35 -14.41 -2.15
C ASN A 217 -8.74 -15.89 -2.07
N ALA A 218 -9.98 -16.23 -2.37
CA ALA A 218 -10.40 -17.63 -2.44
C ALA A 218 -9.62 -18.45 -3.50
N ARG A 219 -8.83 -17.77 -4.35
CA ARG A 219 -8.07 -18.38 -5.46
C ARG A 219 -6.55 -18.33 -5.33
N GLY A 220 -5.97 -17.90 -4.19
CA GLY A 220 -4.52 -18.07 -4.04
C GLY A 220 -3.70 -17.11 -3.19
N VAL A 221 -4.19 -15.95 -2.77
CA VAL A 221 -3.42 -15.04 -1.89
C VAL A 221 -4.16 -14.90 -0.56
N GLN A 222 -3.66 -15.57 0.48
CA GLN A 222 -4.29 -15.56 1.80
C GLN A 222 -4.00 -14.23 2.53
N LEU A 223 -4.94 -13.29 2.50
CA LEU A 223 -5.08 -12.37 3.64
C LEU A 223 -5.73 -13.13 4.79
N SER A 224 -5.27 -12.87 5.99
CA SER A 224 -5.85 -13.51 7.16
C SER A 224 -7.31 -13.05 7.33
N SER A 225 -8.18 -13.94 7.79
CA SER A 225 -9.57 -13.57 8.12
C SER A 225 -9.64 -12.42 9.13
N SER A 226 -8.58 -12.18 9.88
CA SER A 226 -8.43 -11.06 10.82
C SER A 226 -8.20 -9.73 10.12
N ASP A 227 -7.43 -9.69 9.02
CA ASP A 227 -7.23 -8.44 8.27
C ASP A 227 -8.52 -8.02 7.58
N LEU A 228 -9.26 -8.98 7.03
CA LEU A 228 -10.58 -8.75 6.45
C LEU A 228 -11.56 -8.21 7.49
N LEU A 229 -11.57 -8.81 8.68
CA LEU A 229 -12.46 -8.38 9.75
C LEU A 229 -12.07 -6.99 10.26
N LYS A 230 -10.77 -6.74 10.49
CA LYS A 230 -10.28 -5.43 10.85
C LYS A 230 -10.76 -4.37 9.87
N ASN A 231 -10.51 -4.59 8.60
CA ASN A 231 -10.88 -3.64 7.56
C ASN A 231 -12.38 -3.35 7.58
N TYR A 232 -13.22 -4.40 7.67
CA TYR A 232 -14.66 -4.25 7.75
C TYR A 232 -15.12 -3.46 8.98
N LEU A 233 -14.64 -3.81 10.17
CA LEU A 233 -15.03 -3.13 11.41
C LEU A 233 -14.62 -1.66 11.42
N PHE A 234 -13.42 -1.36 10.91
CA PHE A 234 -12.92 0.01 10.83
C PHE A 234 -13.71 0.85 9.83
N SER A 235 -14.13 0.27 8.71
CA SER A 235 -14.94 0.96 7.73
C SER A 235 -16.30 1.40 8.26
N LEU A 236 -16.91 0.60 9.11
CA LEU A 236 -18.18 0.97 9.76
C LEU A 236 -18.05 2.20 10.68
N VAL A 237 -16.85 2.47 11.20
CA VAL A 237 -16.58 3.62 12.09
C VAL A 237 -16.14 4.84 11.28
N ASP A 238 -15.40 4.68 10.16
CA ASP A 238 -14.86 5.78 9.35
C ASP A 238 -15.95 6.51 8.54
N ASN A 239 -17.01 5.82 8.16
CA ASN A 239 -18.13 6.38 7.40
C ASN A 239 -18.98 7.41 8.19
N THR A 240 -18.70 7.63 9.45
CA THR A 240 -19.37 8.66 10.25
C THR A 240 -18.49 9.90 10.33
N SER A 241 -18.69 10.86 9.46
CA SER A 241 -17.92 12.10 9.19
C SER A 241 -17.65 13.05 10.40
N ALA A 242 -17.89 12.63 11.63
CA ALA A 242 -17.69 13.42 12.83
C ALA A 242 -16.56 12.94 13.76
N HIS A 243 -15.79 11.85 13.44
CA HIS A 243 -15.13 11.14 14.53
C HIS A 243 -13.75 10.57 14.23
N SER A 244 -12.77 11.40 13.85
CA SER A 244 -11.35 10.98 13.84
C SER A 244 -10.89 10.39 15.20
N SER A 245 -11.47 10.85 16.32
CA SER A 245 -11.19 10.35 17.67
C SER A 245 -11.71 8.92 17.92
N ARG A 246 -12.79 8.49 17.27
CA ARG A 246 -13.34 7.14 17.46
C ARG A 246 -12.52 6.07 16.75
N ILE A 247 -12.01 6.37 15.56
CA ILE A 247 -11.06 5.49 14.86
C ILE A 247 -9.79 5.32 15.68
N ASP A 248 -9.27 6.41 16.27
CA ASP A 248 -8.07 6.36 17.10
C ASP A 248 -8.26 5.43 18.30
N VAL A 249 -9.42 5.49 18.95
CA VAL A 249 -9.79 4.60 20.07
C VAL A 249 -9.90 3.14 19.59
N LEU A 250 -10.51 2.92 18.44
CA LEU A 250 -10.63 1.57 17.87
C LEU A 250 -9.26 1.00 17.49
N GLU A 251 -8.38 1.82 16.90
CA GLU A 251 -6.99 1.43 16.59
C GLU A 251 -6.21 1.03 17.83
N GLU A 252 -6.31 1.82 18.91
CA GLU A 252 -5.62 1.51 20.16
C GLU A 252 -6.10 0.19 20.76
N LYS A 253 -7.42 -0.05 20.81
CA LYS A 253 -8.00 -1.29 21.31
C LYS A 253 -7.59 -2.48 20.44
N TRP A 254 -7.66 -2.33 19.12
CA TRP A 254 -7.26 -3.39 18.18
C TRP A 254 -5.78 -3.73 18.27
N ALA A 255 -4.90 -2.73 18.39
CA ALA A 255 -3.47 -2.94 18.59
C ALA A 255 -3.19 -3.74 19.86
N LYS A 256 -3.81 -3.35 20.99
CA LYS A 256 -3.69 -4.10 22.25
C LYS A 256 -4.19 -5.55 22.12
N LEU A 257 -5.29 -5.76 21.40
CA LEU A 257 -5.83 -7.11 21.15
C LEU A 257 -4.84 -7.96 20.36
N THR A 258 -4.26 -7.40 19.29
CA THR A 258 -3.30 -8.12 18.43
C THR A 258 -1.97 -8.37 19.11
N ASP A 259 -1.49 -7.45 19.96
CA ASP A 259 -0.27 -7.62 20.75
C ASP A 259 -0.40 -8.76 21.76
N ASN A 260 -1.59 -8.92 22.37
CA ASN A 260 -1.84 -9.96 23.37
C ASN A 260 -2.01 -11.36 22.76
N ILE A 261 -2.57 -11.46 21.54
CA ILE A 261 -3.02 -12.76 20.98
C ILE A 261 -2.06 -13.30 19.91
N ARG A 262 -1.08 -12.52 19.44
CA ARG A 262 -0.31 -12.75 18.21
C ARG A 262 -1.22 -12.80 16.96
N THR A 263 -0.90 -11.99 15.98
CA THR A 263 -1.75 -11.76 14.77
C THR A 263 -2.14 -13.05 14.05
N GLU A 264 -1.27 -14.05 14.03
CA GLU A 264 -1.50 -15.35 13.37
C GLU A 264 -2.61 -16.19 14.04
N LYS A 265 -2.82 -16.02 15.34
CA LYS A 265 -3.85 -16.74 16.12
C LYS A 265 -5.16 -15.98 16.24
N LEU A 266 -5.20 -14.73 15.82
CA LEU A 266 -6.39 -13.88 15.94
C LEU A 266 -7.62 -14.46 15.23
N PRO A 267 -7.56 -15.03 14.00
CA PRO A 267 -8.71 -15.65 13.37
C PRO A 267 -9.30 -16.82 14.16
N GLU A 268 -8.42 -17.62 14.77
CA GLU A 268 -8.83 -18.77 15.59
C GLU A 268 -9.47 -18.32 16.90
N PHE A 269 -8.87 -17.34 17.57
CA PHE A 269 -9.42 -16.70 18.77
C PHE A 269 -10.80 -16.09 18.51
N LEU A 270 -10.97 -15.32 17.45
CA LEU A 270 -12.25 -14.73 17.07
C LEU A 270 -13.31 -15.80 16.83
N ARG A 271 -12.96 -16.92 16.22
CA ARG A 271 -13.86 -18.04 16.03
C ARG A 271 -14.26 -18.69 17.35
N TYR A 272 -13.35 -18.91 18.26
CA TYR A 272 -13.64 -19.46 19.59
C TYR A 272 -14.53 -18.54 20.41
N TYR A 273 -14.20 -17.26 20.41
CA TYR A 273 -15.04 -16.23 21.05
C TYR A 273 -16.47 -16.27 20.49
N TRP A 274 -16.60 -16.23 19.17
CA TRP A 274 -17.91 -16.27 18.51
C TRP A 274 -18.70 -17.53 18.86
N ASN A 275 -18.08 -18.68 18.80
CA ASN A 275 -18.69 -19.96 19.10
C ASN A 275 -19.06 -20.14 20.58
N ALA A 276 -18.44 -19.39 21.49
CA ALA A 276 -18.77 -19.41 22.91
C ALA A 276 -20.13 -18.74 23.22
N GLY A 277 -20.49 -17.70 22.45
CA GLY A 277 -21.72 -16.93 22.65
C GLY A 277 -22.82 -17.15 21.59
N HIS A 278 -22.49 -17.84 20.49
CA HIS A 278 -23.39 -17.98 19.33
C HIS A 278 -23.39 -19.42 18.78
N LYS A 279 -24.25 -19.66 17.77
CA LYS A 279 -24.24 -20.93 17.05
C LYS A 279 -22.87 -21.20 16.43
N SER A 280 -22.32 -22.38 16.65
CA SER A 280 -21.01 -22.79 16.15
C SER A 280 -20.86 -22.63 14.63
N ILE A 281 -19.78 -22.01 14.21
CA ILE A 281 -19.44 -21.74 12.80
C ILE A 281 -18.05 -22.28 12.45
N ARG A 282 -17.86 -22.60 11.19
CA ARG A 282 -16.55 -22.99 10.64
C ARG A 282 -15.70 -21.75 10.36
N ALA A 283 -14.37 -21.91 10.29
CA ALA A 283 -13.42 -20.83 10.07
C ALA A 283 -13.73 -19.98 8.82
N ASN A 284 -14.12 -20.63 7.72
CA ASN A 284 -14.47 -19.95 6.46
C ASN A 284 -15.81 -19.19 6.50
N ALA A 285 -16.63 -19.41 7.52
CA ALA A 285 -17.90 -18.69 7.70
C ALA A 285 -17.78 -17.51 8.68
N LEU A 286 -16.66 -17.40 9.42
CA LEU A 286 -16.47 -16.42 10.49
C LEU A 286 -16.74 -14.99 10.02
N PHE A 287 -16.02 -14.54 9.01
CA PHE A 287 -16.14 -13.18 8.50
C PHE A 287 -17.57 -12.89 8.01
N LYS A 288 -18.13 -13.81 7.21
CA LYS A 288 -19.50 -13.66 6.68
C LYS A 288 -20.55 -13.56 7.79
N THR A 289 -20.35 -14.29 8.88
CA THR A 289 -21.29 -14.32 10.01
C THR A 289 -21.18 -13.04 10.83
N ILE A 290 -19.96 -12.63 11.24
CA ILE A 290 -19.75 -11.39 11.99
C ILE A 290 -20.27 -10.18 11.19
N ARG A 291 -19.97 -10.11 9.89
CA ARG A 291 -20.46 -9.05 9.03
C ARG A 291 -21.98 -8.95 8.95
N LYS A 292 -22.69 -10.05 9.11
CA LYS A 292 -24.15 -10.07 9.07
C LYS A 292 -24.79 -9.52 10.33
N GLU A 293 -24.09 -9.64 11.46
CA GLU A 293 -24.58 -9.24 12.78
C GLU A 293 -24.03 -7.90 13.26
N ILE A 294 -22.79 -7.56 12.89
CA ILE A 294 -22.15 -6.29 13.22
C ILE A 294 -22.33 -5.34 12.03
N VAL A 295 -23.27 -4.43 12.11
CA VAL A 295 -23.64 -3.54 10.99
C VAL A 295 -23.55 -2.05 11.32
N THR A 296 -23.37 -1.69 12.60
CA THR A 296 -23.25 -0.31 13.05
C THR A 296 -21.92 -0.08 13.78
N ASP A 297 -21.52 1.19 13.86
CA ASP A 297 -20.35 1.61 14.64
C ASP A 297 -20.46 1.22 16.13
N LYS A 298 -21.68 1.25 16.70
CA LYS A 298 -21.93 0.80 18.09
C LYS A 298 -21.65 -0.68 18.27
N ASP A 299 -22.10 -1.51 17.31
CA ASP A 299 -21.86 -2.96 17.35
C ASP A 299 -20.37 -3.27 17.31
N VAL A 300 -19.59 -2.47 16.54
CA VAL A 300 -18.12 -2.61 16.47
C VAL A 300 -17.49 -2.41 17.84
N PHE A 301 -17.86 -1.34 18.56
CA PHE A 301 -17.29 -1.06 19.88
C PHE A 301 -17.70 -2.12 20.89
N VAL A 302 -18.95 -2.59 20.86
CA VAL A 302 -19.40 -3.69 21.72
C VAL A 302 -18.57 -4.95 21.47
N LEU A 303 -18.41 -5.35 20.20
CA LEU A 303 -17.60 -6.52 19.84
C LEU A 303 -16.16 -6.39 20.32
N VAL A 304 -15.51 -5.25 20.03
CA VAL A 304 -14.10 -5.04 20.38
C VAL A 304 -13.90 -4.96 21.89
N ASP A 305 -14.83 -4.35 22.62
CA ASP A 305 -14.78 -4.29 24.10
C ASP A 305 -14.95 -5.66 24.73
N ASP A 306 -15.81 -6.51 24.17
CA ASP A 306 -15.99 -7.89 24.64
C ASP A 306 -14.78 -8.79 24.32
N LEU A 307 -14.13 -8.58 23.17
CA LEU A 307 -12.89 -9.30 22.80
C LEU A 307 -11.70 -8.90 23.69
N TYR A 308 -11.75 -7.72 24.31
CA TYR A 308 -10.69 -7.19 25.17
C TYR A 308 -10.83 -7.64 26.64
N ARG A 309 -12.00 -8.07 27.08
CA ARG A 309 -12.28 -8.59 28.43
C ARG A 309 -11.83 -10.04 28.57
#